data_8ce8b296adecb286328dc9e577b5232f
#
_entry.id   8ce8b296adecb286328dc9e577b5232f
#
_cell.length_a   1.000
_cell.length_b   1.000
_cell.length_c   1.000
_cell.angle_alpha   90.00
_cell.angle_beta   90.00
_cell.angle_gamma   90.00
#
_symmetry.space_group_name_H-M   'P 1'
#
loop_
_entity.id
_entity.type
_entity.pdbx_description
1 polymer ?
#
loop_
_entity_poly.entity_id
_entity_poly.type
_entity_poly.pdbx_seq_one_letter_code
_entity_poly.pdbx_strand_id
1 'polypeptide(L)'
;MSSLRIALVCNTAWAIYTYRQGVLRMLTAAGAQVTIIAPRDRTFEPLTAMGCRCVELPVASKGTDPRQDFRTLAALYREYRATRPHIVFHYTIKPNIYGSLAAMLARVPSIAVTTGLGYVFIQKSRTAQVAKLLYRFAFRFPREVWFLNRDDHEAFLHENLLAHPERARRLHGEGVDLDEFAFQPLPARADFVFILIGRLLWDKGVAEYVEAARRIRAKYPHARFQLLGPVGVDNPSAISRTDVQKWEAENIVEYLGEANDVRPLVAAADCVVLPSYREGVPRTLMEASAMGRPIVATDVPGCREVVEDGVNGLLCKVKNADSLAEALERMLTLSSGQREAMALRGREKVTSEFDEKNVVERYKGTIHAITGISL
;
A
#
# COMPACT_ATOMS: atom_id res chain seq x y z
N MET A 1 13.22 34.44 -1.13
CA MET A 1 13.59 33.04 -1.51
C MET A 1 12.45 32.48 -2.35
N SER A 2 12.71 31.85 -3.50
CA SER A 2 11.65 31.24 -4.29
C SER A 2 11.05 30.07 -3.51
N SER A 3 9.71 30.02 -3.37
CA SER A 3 9.01 28.93 -2.71
C SER A 3 9.36 27.58 -3.37
N LEU A 4 9.64 26.54 -2.57
CA LEU A 4 9.91 25.19 -3.05
C LEU A 4 8.68 24.65 -3.82
N ARG A 5 8.88 24.20 -5.05
CA ARG A 5 7.83 23.62 -5.90
C ARG A 5 8.06 22.12 -6.05
N ILE A 6 7.07 21.32 -5.67
CA ILE A 6 7.14 19.85 -5.71
C ILE A 6 5.92 19.32 -6.45
N ALA A 7 6.12 18.30 -7.28
CA ALA A 7 5.02 17.55 -7.87
C ALA A 7 5.00 16.11 -7.39
N LEU A 8 3.81 15.59 -7.06
CA LEU A 8 3.56 14.18 -6.78
C LEU A 8 2.63 13.63 -7.85
N VAL A 9 3.04 12.57 -8.53
CA VAL A 9 2.35 12.01 -9.69
C VAL A 9 1.97 10.56 -9.43
N CYS A 10 0.69 10.24 -9.53
CA CYS A 10 0.18 8.90 -9.28
C CYS A 10 -0.94 8.54 -10.28
N ASN A 11 -1.27 7.26 -10.41
CA ASN A 11 -2.41 6.80 -11.20
C ASN A 11 -3.77 6.95 -10.49
N THR A 12 -3.80 7.45 -9.25
CA THR A 12 -5.00 7.80 -8.48
C THR A 12 -4.64 8.85 -7.42
N ALA A 13 -5.45 9.88 -7.28
CA ALA A 13 -5.26 10.90 -6.24
C ALA A 13 -5.52 10.32 -4.84
N TRP A 14 -6.45 9.36 -4.76
CA TRP A 14 -6.74 8.65 -3.52
C TRP A 14 -5.49 8.02 -2.88
N ALA A 15 -4.59 7.45 -3.67
CA ALA A 15 -3.36 6.85 -3.14
C ALA A 15 -2.42 7.91 -2.53
N ILE A 16 -2.34 9.09 -3.13
CA ILE A 16 -1.56 10.20 -2.55
C ILE A 16 -2.22 10.68 -1.26
N TYR A 17 -3.54 10.92 -1.29
CA TYR A 17 -4.29 11.35 -0.12
C TYR A 17 -4.18 10.35 1.04
N THR A 18 -4.32 9.06 0.77
CA THR A 18 -4.36 8.03 1.81
C THR A 18 -2.96 7.70 2.36
N TYR A 19 -1.95 7.66 1.50
CA TYR A 19 -0.64 7.12 1.88
C TYR A 19 0.45 8.17 2.07
N ARG A 20 0.16 9.47 1.86
CA ARG A 20 1.19 10.53 1.90
C ARG A 20 0.77 11.73 2.75
N GLN A 21 -0.19 11.53 3.68
CA GLN A 21 -0.68 12.65 4.49
C GLN A 21 0.42 13.32 5.29
N GLY A 22 1.30 12.57 5.97
CA GLY A 22 2.40 13.15 6.72
C GLY A 22 3.39 13.91 5.83
N VAL A 23 3.69 13.38 4.64
CA VAL A 23 4.52 14.09 3.65
C VAL A 23 3.83 15.37 3.18
N LEU A 24 2.52 15.33 2.87
CA LEU A 24 1.77 16.50 2.45
C LEU A 24 1.71 17.56 3.55
N ARG A 25 1.37 17.16 4.79
CA ARG A 25 1.37 18.06 5.97
C ARG A 25 2.74 18.74 6.15
N MET A 26 3.82 17.97 6.07
CA MET A 26 5.20 18.50 6.18
C MET A 26 5.49 19.51 5.08
N LEU A 27 5.19 19.20 3.82
CA LEU A 27 5.47 20.08 2.68
C LEU A 27 4.66 21.38 2.74
N THR A 28 3.36 21.30 3.05
CA THR A 28 2.49 22.48 3.14
C THR A 28 2.81 23.34 4.34
N ALA A 29 3.15 22.76 5.49
CA ALA A 29 3.60 23.49 6.67
C ALA A 29 4.92 24.25 6.42
N ALA A 30 5.81 23.71 5.58
CA ALA A 30 7.03 24.39 5.15
C ALA A 30 6.81 25.45 4.05
N GLY A 31 5.56 25.70 3.66
CA GLY A 31 5.22 26.69 2.61
C GLY A 31 5.58 26.26 1.19
N ALA A 32 5.79 24.96 0.95
CA ALA A 32 6.05 24.44 -0.39
C ALA A 32 4.79 24.51 -1.28
N GLN A 33 4.98 24.81 -2.55
CA GLN A 33 3.93 24.70 -3.56
C GLN A 33 3.84 23.25 -4.04
N VAL A 34 2.85 22.52 -3.52
CA VAL A 34 2.63 21.11 -3.84
C VAL A 34 1.63 20.97 -4.98
N THR A 35 2.04 20.31 -6.07
CA THR A 35 1.15 19.97 -7.19
C THR A 35 0.92 18.47 -7.22
N ILE A 36 -0.33 18.04 -7.10
CA ILE A 36 -0.76 16.66 -7.26
C ILE A 36 -1.22 16.46 -8.70
N ILE A 37 -0.64 15.49 -9.41
CA ILE A 37 -0.98 15.18 -10.80
C ILE A 37 -1.48 13.73 -10.84
N ALA A 38 -2.79 13.55 -11.02
CA ALA A 38 -3.44 12.25 -10.98
C ALA A 38 -4.79 12.30 -11.73
N PRO A 39 -5.40 11.17 -12.10
CA PRO A 39 -6.81 11.14 -12.50
C PRO A 39 -7.70 11.74 -11.42
N ARG A 40 -8.71 12.48 -11.84
CA ARG A 40 -9.64 13.14 -10.92
C ARG A 40 -10.50 12.11 -10.20
N ASP A 41 -10.53 12.19 -8.88
CA ASP A 41 -11.41 11.41 -8.02
C ASP A 41 -11.91 12.26 -6.83
N ARG A 42 -12.70 11.68 -5.93
CA ARG A 42 -13.30 12.36 -4.77
C ARG A 42 -12.27 12.98 -3.81
N THR A 43 -11.00 12.63 -3.93
CA THR A 43 -9.94 13.15 -3.03
C THR A 43 -9.30 14.44 -3.51
N PHE A 44 -9.66 14.95 -4.70
CA PHE A 44 -9.17 16.26 -5.17
C PHE A 44 -9.59 17.39 -4.23
N GLU A 45 -10.82 17.34 -3.73
CA GLU A 45 -11.34 18.36 -2.81
C GLU A 45 -10.57 18.40 -1.48
N PRO A 46 -10.42 17.30 -0.71
CA PRO A 46 -9.62 17.31 0.50
C PRO A 46 -8.13 17.62 0.24
N LEU A 47 -7.53 17.18 -0.87
CA LEU A 47 -6.16 17.57 -1.23
C LEU A 47 -6.03 19.07 -1.47
N THR A 48 -7.02 19.69 -2.12
CA THR A 48 -7.05 21.15 -2.31
C THR A 48 -7.22 21.88 -0.98
N ALA A 49 -8.06 21.36 -0.09
CA ALA A 49 -8.21 21.91 1.27
C ALA A 49 -6.91 21.83 2.10
N MET A 50 -6.04 20.85 1.83
CA MET A 50 -4.69 20.77 2.40
C MET A 50 -3.69 21.78 1.78
N GLY A 51 -4.10 22.63 0.84
CA GLY A 51 -3.24 23.61 0.16
C GLY A 51 -2.52 23.08 -1.08
N CYS A 52 -2.89 21.91 -1.59
CA CYS A 52 -2.30 21.35 -2.80
C CYS A 52 -3.01 21.85 -4.06
N ARG A 53 -2.26 22.11 -5.12
CA ARG A 53 -2.81 22.30 -6.47
C ARG A 53 -3.05 20.93 -7.11
N CYS A 54 -4.28 20.60 -7.46
CA CYS A 54 -4.62 19.35 -8.13
C CYS A 54 -4.75 19.57 -9.65
N VAL A 55 -4.08 18.70 -10.42
CA VAL A 55 -4.08 18.70 -11.89
C VAL A 55 -4.55 17.34 -12.38
N GLU A 56 -5.56 17.35 -13.23
CA GLU A 56 -6.09 16.12 -13.81
C GLU A 56 -5.14 15.54 -14.86
N LEU A 57 -4.76 14.29 -14.68
CA LEU A 57 -3.92 13.55 -15.62
C LEU A 57 -4.77 12.53 -16.38
N PRO A 58 -4.81 12.59 -17.71
CA PRO A 58 -5.50 11.60 -18.53
C PRO A 58 -4.69 10.28 -18.57
N VAL A 59 -4.77 9.49 -17.53
CA VAL A 59 -4.13 8.16 -17.45
C VAL A 59 -5.20 7.09 -17.37
N ALA A 60 -5.17 6.12 -18.30
CA ALA A 60 -5.86 4.87 -18.06
C ALA A 60 -5.07 4.08 -17.01
N SER A 61 -5.73 3.76 -15.90
CA SER A 61 -5.16 2.90 -14.85
C SER A 61 -4.91 1.47 -15.33
N LYS A 62 -5.52 1.05 -16.44
CA LYS A 62 -5.44 -0.29 -17.04
C LYS A 62 -5.12 -0.20 -18.54
N GLY A 63 -4.47 -1.26 -19.07
CA GLY A 63 -4.21 -1.42 -20.51
C GLY A 63 -2.88 -0.82 -20.97
N THR A 64 -2.48 -1.21 -22.20
CA THR A 64 -1.25 -0.83 -22.89
C THR A 64 -1.59 -0.20 -24.25
N ASP A 65 -2.34 0.91 -24.26
CA ASP A 65 -2.59 1.69 -25.48
C ASP A 65 -1.44 2.69 -25.68
N PRO A 66 -0.58 2.52 -26.70
CA PRO A 66 0.56 3.40 -26.94
C PRO A 66 0.16 4.85 -27.20
N ARG A 67 -1.03 5.10 -27.79
CA ARG A 67 -1.52 6.45 -28.05
C ARG A 67 -1.88 7.18 -26.76
N GLN A 68 -2.50 6.45 -25.82
CA GLN A 68 -2.86 6.99 -24.53
C GLN A 68 -1.61 7.20 -23.65
N ASP A 69 -0.67 6.27 -23.71
CA ASP A 69 0.61 6.37 -23.01
C ASP A 69 1.43 7.57 -23.51
N PHE A 70 1.44 7.83 -24.82
CA PHE A 70 2.05 9.03 -25.39
C PHE A 70 1.34 10.32 -24.94
N ARG A 71 0.00 10.32 -24.87
CA ARG A 71 -0.78 11.46 -24.35
C ARG A 71 -0.43 11.74 -22.88
N THR A 72 -0.27 10.69 -22.06
CA THR A 72 0.15 10.80 -20.67
C THR A 72 1.54 11.43 -20.56
N LEU A 73 2.50 10.96 -21.34
CA LEU A 73 3.86 11.52 -21.38
C LEU A 73 3.84 12.99 -21.79
N ALA A 74 3.11 13.34 -22.87
CA ALA A 74 3.01 14.70 -23.35
C ALA A 74 2.31 15.64 -22.36
N ALA A 75 1.30 15.15 -21.64
CA ALA A 75 0.61 15.92 -20.59
C ALA A 75 1.54 16.21 -19.42
N LEU A 76 2.28 15.19 -18.93
CA LEU A 76 3.26 15.35 -17.86
C LEU A 76 4.39 16.30 -18.27
N TYR A 77 4.93 16.16 -19.47
CA TYR A 77 5.96 17.07 -19.98
C TYR A 77 5.48 18.53 -20.00
N ARG A 78 4.26 18.78 -20.52
CA ARG A 78 3.68 20.14 -20.55
C ARG A 78 3.51 20.70 -19.14
N GLU A 79 3.01 19.90 -18.19
CA GLU A 79 2.81 20.33 -16.82
C GLU A 79 4.14 20.63 -16.13
N TYR A 80 5.18 19.81 -16.32
CA TYR A 80 6.51 20.06 -15.76
C TYR A 80 7.17 21.30 -16.35
N ARG A 81 6.95 21.58 -17.64
CA ARG A 81 7.44 22.81 -18.26
C ARG A 81 6.71 24.07 -17.76
N ALA A 82 5.42 23.94 -17.47
CA ALA A 82 4.59 25.04 -16.97
C ALA A 82 4.89 25.37 -15.49
N THR A 83 4.92 24.34 -14.64
CA THR A 83 5.08 24.51 -13.17
C THR A 83 6.53 24.59 -12.73
N ARG A 84 7.46 24.06 -13.54
CA ARG A 84 8.90 24.01 -13.26
C ARG A 84 9.18 23.52 -11.82
N PRO A 85 8.72 22.32 -11.43
CA PRO A 85 8.96 21.81 -10.08
C PRO A 85 10.48 21.63 -9.86
N HIS A 86 10.93 21.83 -8.63
CA HIS A 86 12.33 21.60 -8.26
C HIS A 86 12.62 20.08 -8.15
N ILE A 87 11.58 19.29 -7.85
CA ILE A 87 11.63 17.82 -7.80
C ILE A 87 10.26 17.24 -8.03
N VAL A 88 10.21 16.05 -8.65
CA VAL A 88 8.98 15.27 -8.88
C VAL A 88 9.11 13.89 -8.28
N PHE A 89 8.07 13.43 -7.58
CA PHE A 89 7.93 12.05 -7.11
C PHE A 89 6.88 11.32 -7.95
N HIS A 90 7.25 10.19 -8.53
CA HIS A 90 6.38 9.34 -9.32
C HIS A 90 6.02 8.10 -8.53
N TYR A 91 4.74 7.75 -8.52
CA TYR A 91 4.22 6.55 -7.84
C TYR A 91 3.49 5.67 -8.84
N THR A 92 3.58 4.37 -8.67
CA THR A 92 2.97 3.35 -9.54
C THR A 92 3.59 3.24 -10.93
N ILE A 93 3.21 2.20 -11.69
CA ILE A 93 3.90 1.76 -12.90
C ILE A 93 3.98 2.85 -13.98
N LYS A 94 2.83 3.38 -14.43
CA LYS A 94 2.78 4.33 -15.53
C LYS A 94 3.43 5.68 -15.20
N PRO A 95 3.16 6.31 -14.05
CA PRO A 95 3.89 7.49 -13.61
C PRO A 95 5.41 7.25 -13.46
N ASN A 96 5.83 6.10 -12.94
CA ASN A 96 7.25 5.77 -12.84
C ASN A 96 7.92 5.71 -14.23
N ILE A 97 7.26 5.15 -15.24
CA ILE A 97 7.81 5.06 -16.59
C ILE A 97 7.69 6.40 -17.32
N TYR A 98 6.48 6.84 -17.58
CA TYR A 98 6.23 8.03 -18.43
C TYR A 98 6.56 9.35 -17.73
N GLY A 99 6.38 9.41 -16.41
CA GLY A 99 6.78 10.56 -15.59
C GLY A 99 8.28 10.74 -15.55
N SER A 100 9.07 9.66 -15.41
CA SER A 100 10.53 9.73 -15.46
C SER A 100 11.05 10.20 -16.81
N LEU A 101 10.42 9.74 -17.91
CA LEU A 101 10.76 10.21 -19.27
C LEU A 101 10.38 11.69 -19.47
N ALA A 102 9.19 12.08 -19.01
CA ALA A 102 8.74 13.48 -19.09
C ALA A 102 9.64 14.42 -18.25
N ALA A 103 10.05 13.99 -17.06
CA ALA A 103 10.96 14.72 -16.19
C ALA A 103 12.34 14.89 -16.82
N MET A 104 12.88 13.85 -17.44
CA MET A 104 14.12 13.89 -18.21
C MET A 104 14.04 14.92 -19.33
N LEU A 105 12.97 14.88 -20.16
CA LEU A 105 12.75 15.82 -21.25
C LEU A 105 12.58 17.27 -20.76
N ALA A 106 11.90 17.44 -19.62
CA ALA A 106 11.71 18.75 -18.99
C ALA A 106 12.94 19.24 -18.19
N ARG A 107 13.97 18.41 -18.03
CA ARG A 107 15.17 18.64 -17.20
C ARG A 107 14.82 18.91 -15.72
N VAL A 108 13.86 18.15 -15.19
CA VAL A 108 13.44 18.22 -13.79
C VAL A 108 13.95 16.99 -13.06
N PRO A 109 14.60 17.13 -11.89
CA PRO A 109 14.97 15.99 -11.05
C PRO A 109 13.74 15.19 -10.63
N SER A 110 13.84 13.85 -10.65
CA SER A 110 12.74 12.99 -10.26
C SER A 110 13.18 11.80 -9.41
N ILE A 111 12.23 11.33 -8.61
CA ILE A 111 12.33 10.09 -7.82
C ILE A 111 11.23 9.16 -8.31
N ALA A 112 11.58 7.90 -8.59
CA ALA A 112 10.61 6.86 -8.90
C ALA A 112 10.37 5.99 -7.67
N VAL A 113 9.12 5.93 -7.19
CA VAL A 113 8.73 5.15 -6.01
C VAL A 113 7.91 3.94 -6.47
N THR A 114 8.46 2.74 -6.28
CA THR A 114 7.81 1.47 -6.61
C THR A 114 6.97 1.02 -5.42
N THR A 115 5.65 1.22 -5.51
CA THR A 115 4.70 0.89 -4.44
C THR A 115 4.25 -0.57 -4.46
N GLY A 116 4.97 -1.42 -5.17
CA GLY A 116 4.71 -2.83 -5.42
C GLY A 116 4.81 -3.14 -6.93
N LEU A 117 5.28 -4.34 -7.26
CA LEU A 117 5.50 -4.73 -8.67
C LEU A 117 4.20 -4.98 -9.43
N GLY A 118 3.09 -5.10 -8.73
CA GLY A 118 1.79 -5.36 -9.32
C GLY A 118 1.73 -6.67 -10.13
N TYR A 119 0.63 -6.84 -10.81
CA TYR A 119 0.31 -8.05 -11.58
C TYR A 119 1.27 -8.32 -12.76
N VAL A 120 1.91 -7.26 -13.27
CA VAL A 120 2.81 -7.31 -14.44
C VAL A 120 4.03 -8.21 -14.21
N PHE A 121 4.50 -8.32 -12.97
CA PHE A 121 5.67 -9.17 -12.65
C PHE A 121 5.32 -10.60 -12.26
N ILE A 122 4.03 -10.87 -12.00
CA ILE A 122 3.55 -12.22 -11.63
C ILE A 122 3.32 -13.07 -12.87
N GLN A 123 2.95 -12.47 -14.00
CA GLN A 123 2.61 -13.20 -15.23
C GLN A 123 3.73 -13.17 -16.25
N LYS A 124 4.03 -14.33 -16.84
CA LYS A 124 4.88 -14.45 -18.04
C LYS A 124 4.07 -14.07 -19.29
N SER A 125 3.78 -12.78 -19.47
CA SER A 125 3.03 -12.26 -20.62
C SER A 125 3.90 -11.35 -21.49
N ARG A 126 3.51 -11.14 -22.76
CA ARG A 126 4.16 -10.16 -23.64
C ARG A 126 4.09 -8.76 -23.06
N THR A 127 2.98 -8.41 -22.43
CA THR A 127 2.77 -7.13 -21.72
C THR A 127 3.79 -6.95 -20.60
N ALA A 128 4.07 -8.01 -19.83
CA ALA A 128 5.07 -7.98 -18.77
C ALA A 128 6.49 -7.73 -19.33
N GLN A 129 6.84 -8.35 -20.46
CA GLN A 129 8.14 -8.13 -21.11
C GLN A 129 8.30 -6.70 -21.60
N VAL A 130 7.27 -6.13 -22.23
CA VAL A 130 7.26 -4.73 -22.66
C VAL A 130 7.41 -3.78 -21.47
N ALA A 131 6.66 -4.02 -20.38
CA ALA A 131 6.77 -3.21 -19.18
C ALA A 131 8.18 -3.28 -18.55
N LYS A 132 8.80 -4.45 -18.49
CA LYS A 132 10.20 -4.61 -18.03
C LYS A 132 11.18 -3.81 -18.88
N LEU A 133 11.03 -3.86 -20.20
CA LEU A 133 11.87 -3.07 -21.13
C LEU A 133 11.70 -1.56 -20.92
N LEU A 134 10.45 -1.11 -20.75
CA LEU A 134 10.13 0.29 -20.46
C LEU A 134 10.71 0.73 -19.10
N TYR A 135 10.61 -0.11 -18.07
CA TYR A 135 11.24 0.15 -16.77
C TYR A 135 12.75 0.29 -16.88
N ARG A 136 13.42 -0.67 -17.54
CA ARG A 136 14.88 -0.65 -17.74
C ARG A 136 15.34 0.63 -18.45
N PHE A 137 14.55 1.13 -19.39
CA PHE A 137 14.85 2.38 -20.10
C PHE A 137 14.56 3.59 -19.22
N ALA A 138 13.37 3.69 -18.62
CA ALA A 138 12.93 4.84 -17.86
C ALA A 138 13.73 5.05 -16.56
N PHE A 139 14.15 3.96 -15.90
CA PHE A 139 14.89 4.03 -14.63
C PHE A 139 16.37 4.44 -14.76
N ARG A 140 16.80 4.80 -15.96
CA ARG A 140 18.08 5.49 -16.18
C ARG A 140 18.06 6.94 -15.72
N PHE A 141 16.90 7.57 -15.65
CA PHE A 141 16.77 9.03 -15.51
C PHE A 141 16.48 9.53 -14.10
N PRO A 142 15.72 8.84 -13.23
CA PRO A 142 15.52 9.28 -11.85
C PRO A 142 16.83 9.43 -11.07
N ARG A 143 16.86 10.38 -10.16
CA ARG A 143 17.97 10.55 -9.21
C ARG A 143 18.07 9.41 -8.23
N GLU A 144 16.92 8.91 -7.78
CA GLU A 144 16.79 7.71 -6.97
C GLU A 144 15.58 6.89 -7.41
N VAL A 145 15.64 5.58 -7.17
CA VAL A 145 14.52 4.64 -7.31
C VAL A 145 14.26 4.04 -5.93
N TRP A 146 13.06 4.26 -5.41
CA TRP A 146 12.69 3.78 -4.08
C TRP A 146 11.84 2.52 -4.16
N PHE A 147 12.14 1.57 -3.30
CA PHE A 147 11.41 0.32 -3.14
C PHE A 147 10.84 0.24 -1.73
N LEU A 148 9.59 -0.21 -1.59
CA LEU A 148 8.94 -0.31 -0.28
C LEU A 148 9.33 -1.59 0.47
N ASN A 149 9.75 -2.65 -0.24
CA ASN A 149 10.15 -3.91 0.34
C ASN A 149 11.42 -4.47 -0.32
N ARG A 150 12.04 -5.42 0.36
CA ARG A 150 13.29 -6.05 -0.07
C ARG A 150 13.10 -6.92 -1.31
N ASP A 151 12.06 -7.73 -1.35
CA ASP A 151 11.82 -8.69 -2.43
C ASP A 151 11.64 -7.98 -3.79
N ASP A 152 10.91 -6.84 -3.82
CA ASP A 152 10.72 -6.06 -5.04
C ASP A 152 12.04 -5.41 -5.51
N HIS A 153 12.88 -4.94 -4.58
CA HIS A 153 14.22 -4.43 -4.91
C HIS A 153 15.11 -5.53 -5.49
N GLU A 154 15.17 -6.69 -4.84
CA GLU A 154 15.95 -7.85 -5.32
C GLU A 154 15.44 -8.35 -6.68
N ALA A 155 14.12 -8.36 -6.90
CA ALA A 155 13.55 -8.73 -8.20
C ALA A 155 14.00 -7.79 -9.32
N PHE A 156 14.07 -6.47 -9.07
CA PHE A 156 14.58 -5.51 -10.05
C PHE A 156 16.08 -5.68 -10.34
N LEU A 157 16.88 -6.01 -9.31
CA LEU A 157 18.30 -6.32 -9.48
C LEU A 157 18.49 -7.60 -10.31
N HIS A 158 17.80 -8.67 -9.95
CA HIS A 158 17.88 -9.96 -10.63
C HIS A 158 17.47 -9.87 -12.11
N GLU A 159 16.45 -9.10 -12.41
CA GLU A 159 15.94 -8.89 -13.77
C GLU A 159 16.74 -7.81 -14.55
N ASN A 160 17.80 -7.24 -13.97
CA ASN A 160 18.60 -6.17 -14.56
C ASN A 160 17.78 -4.97 -15.04
N LEU A 161 16.77 -4.57 -14.26
CA LEU A 161 15.89 -3.43 -14.58
C LEU A 161 16.44 -2.08 -14.12
N LEU A 162 17.45 -2.08 -13.25
CA LEU A 162 18.12 -0.89 -12.74
C LEU A 162 19.40 -0.65 -13.53
N ALA A 163 19.43 0.42 -14.31
CA ALA A 163 20.64 0.86 -14.99
C ALA A 163 21.69 1.42 -14.01
N HIS A 164 21.25 1.91 -12.88
CA HIS A 164 22.04 2.50 -11.80
C HIS A 164 21.62 1.91 -10.45
N PRO A 165 22.07 0.66 -10.11
CA PRO A 165 21.71 0.01 -8.85
C PRO A 165 22.09 0.83 -7.62
N GLU A 166 23.15 1.63 -7.69
CA GLU A 166 23.63 2.52 -6.63
C GLU A 166 22.64 3.65 -6.28
N ARG A 167 21.65 3.93 -7.15
CA ARG A 167 20.57 4.89 -6.92
C ARG A 167 19.34 4.26 -6.28
N ALA A 168 19.31 2.94 -6.15
CA ALA A 168 18.21 2.25 -5.46
C ALA A 168 18.27 2.53 -3.97
N ARG A 169 17.09 2.77 -3.39
CA ARG A 169 16.93 2.98 -1.94
C ARG A 169 15.75 2.14 -1.45
N ARG A 170 15.86 1.60 -0.26
CA ARG A 170 14.73 0.95 0.40
C ARG A 170 14.07 1.93 1.35
N LEU A 171 12.77 2.04 1.24
CA LEU A 171 11.87 2.70 2.17
C LEU A 171 11.08 1.62 2.88
N HIS A 172 11.01 1.63 4.21
CA HIS A 172 10.25 0.63 4.95
C HIS A 172 8.75 0.95 4.86
N GLY A 173 8.11 0.48 3.79
CA GLY A 173 6.70 0.78 3.53
C GLY A 173 6.41 2.25 3.26
N GLU A 174 5.15 2.62 3.44
CA GLU A 174 4.66 3.99 3.30
C GLU A 174 4.51 4.70 4.65
N GLY A 175 4.80 3.97 5.74
CA GLY A 175 4.66 4.43 7.11
C GLY A 175 3.22 4.37 7.63
N VAL A 176 3.10 4.44 8.93
CA VAL A 176 1.83 4.57 9.66
C VAL A 176 1.97 5.68 10.72
N ASP A 177 0.95 6.53 10.82
CA ASP A 177 0.86 7.56 11.86
C ASP A 177 0.54 6.88 13.21
N LEU A 178 1.54 6.80 14.09
CA LEU A 178 1.42 6.09 15.37
C LEU A 178 0.57 6.84 16.41
N ASP A 179 0.33 8.11 16.20
CA ASP A 179 -0.55 8.93 17.05
C ASP A 179 -2.01 8.73 16.59
N GLU A 180 -2.24 8.65 15.27
CA GLU A 180 -3.56 8.35 14.69
C GLU A 180 -3.97 6.88 14.97
N PHE A 181 -3.04 5.92 14.80
CA PHE A 181 -3.24 4.50 15.09
C PHE A 181 -2.62 4.13 16.45
N ALA A 182 -3.11 4.79 17.50
CA ALA A 182 -2.65 4.59 18.86
C ALA A 182 -2.93 3.16 19.35
N PHE A 183 -2.01 2.63 20.15
CA PHE A 183 -2.16 1.31 20.76
C PHE A 183 -3.46 1.19 21.58
N GLN A 184 -4.15 0.07 21.42
CA GLN A 184 -5.36 -0.28 22.15
C GLN A 184 -5.20 -1.66 22.78
N PRO A 185 -5.62 -1.88 24.03
CA PRO A 185 -5.65 -3.21 24.64
C PRO A 185 -6.48 -4.19 23.79
N LEU A 186 -6.19 -5.49 23.92
CA LEU A 186 -7.03 -6.52 23.30
C LEU A 186 -8.43 -6.52 23.94
N PRO A 187 -9.49 -6.78 23.17
CA PRO A 187 -10.84 -6.84 23.72
C PRO A 187 -11.01 -7.94 24.77
N ALA A 188 -11.67 -7.62 25.88
CA ALA A 188 -12.03 -8.60 26.91
C ALA A 188 -13.47 -9.07 26.67
N ARG A 189 -13.65 -10.14 25.90
CA ARG A 189 -14.96 -10.74 25.59
C ARG A 189 -14.85 -12.26 25.36
N ALA A 190 -16.00 -12.95 25.30
CA ALA A 190 -16.04 -14.39 25.05
C ALA A 190 -15.84 -14.76 23.58
N ASP A 191 -16.35 -13.90 22.66
CA ASP A 191 -16.20 -14.12 21.22
C ASP A 191 -14.78 -13.74 20.75
N PHE A 192 -14.28 -14.45 19.75
CA PHE A 192 -13.01 -14.13 19.10
C PHE A 192 -13.27 -13.63 17.68
N VAL A 193 -12.88 -12.39 17.39
CA VAL A 193 -13.15 -11.74 16.10
C VAL A 193 -11.91 -11.67 15.24
N PHE A 194 -11.97 -12.35 14.09
CA PHE A 194 -11.06 -12.14 12.97
C PHE A 194 -11.66 -11.12 12.01
N ILE A 195 -10.84 -10.18 11.53
CA ILE A 195 -11.26 -9.18 10.54
C ILE A 195 -10.30 -9.16 9.35
N LEU A 196 -10.86 -9.19 8.13
CA LEU A 196 -10.15 -8.94 6.89
C LEU A 196 -10.55 -7.55 6.38
N ILE A 197 -9.56 -6.67 6.18
CA ILE A 197 -9.77 -5.28 5.76
C ILE A 197 -9.09 -5.04 4.43
N GLY A 198 -9.86 -4.59 3.44
CA GLY A 198 -9.35 -4.23 2.12
C GLY A 198 -10.41 -4.34 1.03
N ARG A 199 -10.04 -3.98 -0.20
CA ARG A 199 -10.93 -4.23 -1.35
C ARG A 199 -11.23 -5.72 -1.45
N LEU A 200 -12.50 -6.11 -1.56
CA LEU A 200 -12.87 -7.51 -1.67
C LEU A 200 -12.54 -8.03 -3.07
N LEU A 201 -11.36 -8.60 -3.19
CA LEU A 201 -10.80 -9.15 -4.42
C LEU A 201 -10.38 -10.61 -4.20
N TRP A 202 -10.48 -11.45 -5.23
CA TRP A 202 -10.01 -12.83 -5.16
C TRP A 202 -8.50 -12.92 -4.84
N ASP A 203 -7.69 -12.00 -5.38
CA ASP A 203 -6.25 -11.96 -5.12
C ASP A 203 -5.86 -11.43 -3.72
N LYS A 204 -6.84 -10.94 -2.95
CA LYS A 204 -6.71 -10.67 -1.51
C LYS A 204 -6.95 -11.89 -0.64
N GLY A 205 -7.22 -13.07 -1.25
CA GLY A 205 -7.39 -14.33 -0.55
C GLY A 205 -8.71 -14.44 0.23
N VAL A 206 -9.74 -13.69 -0.21
CA VAL A 206 -11.05 -13.71 0.47
C VAL A 206 -11.70 -15.10 0.37
N ALA A 207 -11.47 -15.84 -0.74
CA ALA A 207 -11.97 -17.20 -0.86
C ALA A 207 -11.35 -18.13 0.19
N GLU A 208 -10.04 -18.06 0.39
CA GLU A 208 -9.32 -18.82 1.40
C GLU A 208 -9.77 -18.43 2.80
N TYR A 209 -10.03 -17.13 3.04
CA TYR A 209 -10.55 -16.65 4.31
C TYR A 209 -11.94 -17.23 4.63
N VAL A 210 -12.85 -17.21 3.68
CA VAL A 210 -14.20 -17.76 3.83
C VAL A 210 -14.17 -19.28 4.06
N GLU A 211 -13.34 -20.01 3.31
CA GLU A 211 -13.20 -21.45 3.48
C GLU A 211 -12.55 -21.81 4.83
N ALA A 212 -11.53 -21.08 5.25
CA ALA A 212 -10.96 -21.24 6.58
C ALA A 212 -11.98 -20.90 7.68
N ALA A 213 -12.80 -19.87 7.51
CA ALA A 213 -13.86 -19.51 8.43
C ALA A 213 -14.89 -20.63 8.62
N ARG A 214 -15.30 -21.32 7.54
CA ARG A 214 -16.22 -22.49 7.64
C ARG A 214 -15.65 -23.55 8.56
N ARG A 215 -14.38 -23.89 8.39
CA ARG A 215 -13.70 -24.94 9.19
C ARG A 215 -13.55 -24.55 10.64
N ILE A 216 -13.12 -23.31 10.90
CA ILE A 216 -12.93 -22.81 12.26
C ILE A 216 -14.28 -22.75 12.99
N ARG A 217 -15.33 -22.21 12.37
CA ARG A 217 -16.64 -22.08 13.02
C ARG A 217 -17.29 -23.43 13.33
N ALA A 218 -17.05 -24.44 12.50
CA ALA A 218 -17.54 -25.80 12.78
C ALA A 218 -16.97 -26.35 14.10
N LYS A 219 -15.74 -25.97 14.47
CA LYS A 219 -15.04 -26.41 15.68
C LYS A 219 -15.15 -25.40 16.83
N TYR A 220 -15.22 -24.11 16.50
CA TYR A 220 -15.23 -22.99 17.45
C TYR A 220 -16.40 -22.05 17.12
N PRO A 221 -17.65 -22.33 17.55
CA PRO A 221 -18.83 -21.54 17.20
C PRO A 221 -18.79 -20.08 17.66
N HIS A 222 -17.97 -19.75 18.66
CA HIS A 222 -17.76 -18.39 19.18
C HIS A 222 -16.76 -17.56 18.34
N ALA A 223 -16.12 -18.18 17.32
CA ALA A 223 -15.26 -17.44 16.40
C ALA A 223 -16.10 -16.70 15.35
N ARG A 224 -15.88 -15.41 15.22
CA ARG A 224 -16.54 -14.53 14.28
C ARG A 224 -15.57 -14.08 13.20
N PHE A 225 -16.05 -14.00 11.96
CA PHE A 225 -15.25 -13.63 10.80
C PHE A 225 -15.88 -12.44 10.10
N GLN A 226 -15.14 -11.34 10.02
CA GLN A 226 -15.61 -10.08 9.48
C GLN A 226 -14.89 -9.70 8.19
N LEU A 227 -15.63 -9.12 7.24
CA LEU A 227 -15.12 -8.56 6.00
C LEU A 227 -15.43 -7.06 5.98
N LEU A 228 -14.40 -6.23 5.78
CA LEU A 228 -14.52 -4.78 5.68
C LEU A 228 -13.88 -4.27 4.41
N GLY A 229 -14.63 -3.55 3.60
CA GLY A 229 -14.13 -2.84 2.42
C GLY A 229 -15.04 -2.96 1.20
N PRO A 230 -14.72 -2.23 0.11
CA PRO A 230 -15.57 -2.16 -1.07
C PRO A 230 -15.66 -3.50 -1.82
N VAL A 231 -16.89 -3.82 -2.23
CA VAL A 231 -17.27 -4.99 -3.03
C VAL A 231 -17.72 -4.56 -4.43
N GLY A 232 -17.51 -5.41 -5.43
CA GLY A 232 -17.95 -5.12 -6.80
C GLY A 232 -17.20 -3.95 -7.46
N VAL A 233 -15.97 -3.69 -7.04
CA VAL A 233 -15.13 -2.62 -7.61
C VAL A 233 -14.77 -2.91 -9.06
N ASP A 234 -14.46 -1.88 -9.88
CA ASP A 234 -13.97 -2.07 -11.25
C ASP A 234 -12.57 -2.70 -11.27
N ASN A 235 -12.54 -4.02 -11.05
CA ASN A 235 -11.34 -4.85 -11.08
C ASN A 235 -11.70 -6.26 -11.58
N PRO A 236 -10.91 -6.87 -12.49
CA PRO A 236 -11.16 -8.24 -12.96
C PRO A 236 -11.17 -9.29 -11.84
N SER A 237 -10.49 -9.01 -10.73
CA SER A 237 -10.44 -9.87 -9.53
C SER A 237 -11.49 -9.49 -8.48
N ALA A 238 -12.49 -8.64 -8.82
CA ALA A 238 -13.50 -8.21 -7.87
C ALA A 238 -14.44 -9.36 -7.47
N ILE A 239 -14.72 -9.45 -6.18
CA ILE A 239 -15.77 -10.32 -5.64
C ILE A 239 -17.10 -9.61 -5.85
N SER A 240 -18.12 -10.37 -6.27
CA SER A 240 -19.46 -9.85 -6.48
C SER A 240 -20.21 -9.65 -5.16
N ARG A 241 -21.18 -8.73 -5.17
CA ARG A 241 -22.08 -8.56 -4.00
C ARG A 241 -22.87 -9.85 -3.72
N THR A 242 -23.21 -10.61 -4.76
CA THR A 242 -23.93 -11.87 -4.65
C THR A 242 -23.11 -12.93 -3.90
N ASP A 243 -21.78 -13.00 -4.16
CA ASP A 243 -20.91 -13.91 -3.43
C ASP A 243 -20.89 -13.60 -1.94
N VAL A 244 -20.76 -12.31 -1.59
CA VAL A 244 -20.77 -11.88 -0.18
C VAL A 244 -22.12 -12.19 0.49
N GLN A 245 -23.24 -11.87 -0.16
CA GLN A 245 -24.58 -12.18 0.37
C GLN A 245 -24.78 -13.66 0.61
N LYS A 246 -24.25 -14.53 -0.27
CA LYS A 246 -24.29 -15.98 -0.07
C LYS A 246 -23.54 -16.39 1.20
N TRP A 247 -22.33 -15.87 1.42
CA TRP A 247 -21.54 -16.20 2.62
C TRP A 247 -22.17 -15.68 3.91
N GLU A 248 -22.83 -14.52 3.86
CA GLU A 248 -23.64 -14.00 4.99
C GLU A 248 -24.86 -14.88 5.28
N ALA A 249 -25.59 -15.29 4.23
CA ALA A 249 -26.75 -16.19 4.37
C ALA A 249 -26.36 -17.56 4.94
N GLU A 250 -25.16 -18.04 4.65
CA GLU A 250 -24.55 -19.23 5.23
C GLU A 250 -24.04 -19.00 6.66
N ASN A 251 -24.15 -17.78 7.20
CA ASN A 251 -23.59 -17.34 8.49
C ASN A 251 -22.07 -17.59 8.63
N ILE A 252 -21.29 -17.57 7.54
CA ILE A 252 -19.85 -17.82 7.58
C ILE A 252 -19.08 -16.55 7.91
N VAL A 253 -19.49 -15.42 7.34
CA VAL A 253 -18.87 -14.10 7.55
C VAL A 253 -19.92 -13.04 7.84
N GLU A 254 -19.48 -11.94 8.44
CA GLU A 254 -20.23 -10.70 8.65
C GLU A 254 -19.63 -9.63 7.75
N TYR A 255 -20.37 -9.12 6.77
CA TYR A 255 -19.90 -8.04 5.92
C TYR A 255 -20.23 -6.68 6.56
N LEU A 256 -19.22 -5.92 6.88
CA LEU A 256 -19.36 -4.62 7.56
C LEU A 256 -19.48 -3.42 6.61
N GLY A 257 -19.48 -3.68 5.28
CA GLY A 257 -19.51 -2.60 4.30
C GLY A 257 -18.17 -1.89 4.15
N GLU A 258 -18.22 -0.57 3.93
CA GLU A 258 -17.07 0.31 3.85
C GLU A 258 -17.04 1.25 5.06
N ALA A 259 -15.85 1.58 5.55
CA ALA A 259 -15.67 2.56 6.61
C ALA A 259 -14.69 3.66 6.18
N ASN A 260 -15.00 4.91 6.54
CA ASN A 260 -14.07 6.02 6.37
C ASN A 260 -12.98 5.99 7.45
N ASP A 261 -13.30 5.47 8.63
CA ASP A 261 -12.38 5.25 9.74
C ASP A 261 -12.40 3.78 10.14
N VAL A 262 -11.29 3.09 9.94
CA VAL A 262 -11.16 1.67 10.26
C VAL A 262 -10.79 1.42 11.73
N ARG A 263 -10.31 2.44 12.44
CA ARG A 263 -9.76 2.30 13.79
C ARG A 263 -10.71 1.69 14.80
N PRO A 264 -12.00 2.08 14.88
CA PRO A 264 -12.94 1.44 15.80
C PRO A 264 -13.13 -0.05 15.53
N LEU A 265 -13.11 -0.44 14.25
CA LEU A 265 -13.30 -1.84 13.81
C LEU A 265 -12.03 -2.66 14.06
N VAL A 266 -10.84 -2.10 13.81
CA VAL A 266 -9.55 -2.70 14.18
C VAL A 266 -9.45 -2.86 15.69
N ALA A 267 -9.81 -1.84 16.47
CA ALA A 267 -9.80 -1.90 17.94
C ALA A 267 -10.74 -2.99 18.48
N ALA A 268 -11.87 -3.20 17.81
CA ALA A 268 -12.84 -4.23 18.16
C ALA A 268 -12.43 -5.65 17.70
N ALA A 269 -11.41 -5.83 16.88
CA ALA A 269 -10.96 -7.14 16.45
C ALA A 269 -9.92 -7.74 17.41
N ASP A 270 -9.85 -9.08 17.49
CA ASP A 270 -8.81 -9.82 18.20
C ASP A 270 -7.62 -10.13 17.31
N CYS A 271 -7.86 -10.25 16.01
CA CYS A 271 -6.82 -10.55 15.02
C CYS A 271 -7.18 -9.96 13.65
N VAL A 272 -6.21 -9.33 13.00
CA VAL A 272 -6.34 -8.88 11.62
C VAL A 272 -5.78 -9.95 10.67
N VAL A 273 -6.53 -10.29 9.64
CA VAL A 273 -6.18 -11.37 8.68
C VAL A 273 -5.99 -10.79 7.28
N LEU A 274 -4.86 -11.10 6.64
CA LEU A 274 -4.58 -10.66 5.27
C LEU A 274 -3.96 -11.81 4.46
N PRO A 275 -4.78 -12.69 3.85
CA PRO A 275 -4.31 -13.86 3.10
C PRO A 275 -4.01 -13.54 1.63
N SER A 276 -3.52 -12.35 1.35
CA SER A 276 -3.25 -11.83 0.01
C SER A 276 -2.22 -12.67 -0.75
N TYR A 277 -2.37 -12.72 -2.09
CA TYR A 277 -1.43 -13.44 -2.95
C TYR A 277 -0.13 -12.65 -3.21
N ARG A 278 -0.16 -11.33 -3.07
CA ARG A 278 1.01 -10.45 -3.13
C ARG A 278 0.67 -9.07 -2.58
N GLU A 279 1.61 -8.46 -1.88
CA GLU A 279 1.54 -7.07 -1.38
C GLU A 279 2.84 -6.30 -1.66
N GLY A 280 2.75 -4.98 -1.65
CA GLY A 280 3.93 -4.10 -1.55
C GLY A 280 4.48 -4.11 -0.11
N VAL A 281 3.93 -3.25 0.74
CA VAL A 281 3.92 -3.37 2.21
C VAL A 281 2.50 -2.98 2.62
N PRO A 282 1.70 -3.91 3.14
CA PRO A 282 0.28 -3.67 3.34
C PRO A 282 0.05 -2.74 4.54
N ARG A 283 -0.53 -1.57 4.27
CA ARG A 283 -0.82 -0.57 5.31
C ARG A 283 -1.72 -1.14 6.41
N THR A 284 -2.70 -1.95 6.04
CA THR A 284 -3.61 -2.62 7.00
C THR A 284 -2.85 -3.40 8.07
N LEU A 285 -1.74 -4.07 7.72
CA LEU A 285 -0.93 -4.81 8.70
C LEU A 285 -0.11 -3.87 9.58
N MET A 286 0.41 -2.76 9.02
CA MET A 286 1.09 -1.74 9.83
C MET A 286 0.12 -1.06 10.81
N GLU A 287 -1.09 -0.72 10.35
CA GLU A 287 -2.16 -0.14 11.17
C GLU A 287 -2.61 -1.10 12.28
N ALA A 288 -2.81 -2.38 11.95
CA ALA A 288 -3.14 -3.43 12.92
C ALA A 288 -2.05 -3.58 13.99
N SER A 289 -0.78 -3.69 13.58
CA SER A 289 0.35 -3.78 14.52
C SER A 289 0.48 -2.52 15.38
N ALA A 290 0.30 -1.33 14.79
CA ALA A 290 0.31 -0.07 15.52
C ALA A 290 -0.75 -0.04 16.62
N MET A 291 -1.94 -0.55 16.35
CA MET A 291 -3.05 -0.63 17.30
C MET A 291 -2.96 -1.85 18.23
N GLY A 292 -1.87 -2.63 18.18
CA GLY A 292 -1.70 -3.79 19.05
C GLY A 292 -2.60 -4.98 18.68
N ARG A 293 -2.88 -5.17 17.40
CA ARG A 293 -3.62 -6.37 16.93
C ARG A 293 -2.64 -7.42 16.43
N PRO A 294 -2.68 -8.67 16.93
CA PRO A 294 -2.01 -9.80 16.33
C PRO A 294 -2.46 -10.00 14.88
N ILE A 295 -1.60 -10.55 14.06
CA ILE A 295 -1.83 -10.68 12.62
C ILE A 295 -1.74 -12.14 12.20
N VAL A 296 -2.60 -12.55 11.26
CA VAL A 296 -2.41 -13.75 10.43
C VAL A 296 -2.33 -13.30 8.97
N ALA A 297 -1.21 -13.59 8.30
CA ALA A 297 -1.02 -13.18 6.92
C ALA A 297 -0.38 -14.29 6.08
N THR A 298 -0.42 -14.17 4.77
CA THR A 298 0.33 -15.06 3.88
C THR A 298 1.82 -14.75 3.89
N ASP A 299 2.65 -15.78 3.73
CA ASP A 299 4.09 -15.68 3.55
C ASP A 299 4.41 -15.22 2.12
N VAL A 300 4.23 -13.92 1.87
CA VAL A 300 4.47 -13.26 0.58
C VAL A 300 5.25 -11.96 0.79
N PRO A 301 5.90 -11.43 -0.27
CA PRO A 301 6.53 -10.11 -0.22
C PRO A 301 5.59 -9.06 0.36
N GLY A 302 6.14 -8.17 1.16
CA GLY A 302 5.37 -7.13 1.85
C GLY A 302 4.70 -7.59 3.15
N CYS A 303 4.01 -8.72 3.19
CA CYS A 303 3.49 -9.27 4.45
C CYS A 303 4.64 -9.66 5.40
N ARG A 304 5.68 -10.31 4.87
CA ARG A 304 6.90 -10.71 5.59
C ARG A 304 7.74 -9.52 6.09
N GLU A 305 7.59 -8.34 5.51
CA GLU A 305 8.22 -7.12 6.02
C GLU A 305 7.61 -6.72 7.38
N VAL A 306 6.29 -6.84 7.51
CA VAL A 306 5.56 -6.45 8.72
C VAL A 306 5.48 -7.59 9.73
N VAL A 307 5.26 -8.83 9.26
CA VAL A 307 5.02 -10.00 10.11
C VAL A 307 6.24 -10.91 10.18
N GLU A 308 6.70 -11.17 11.40
CA GLU A 308 7.68 -12.18 11.74
C GLU A 308 6.95 -13.36 12.38
N ASP A 309 7.01 -14.54 11.72
CA ASP A 309 6.22 -15.71 12.10
C ASP A 309 6.50 -16.17 13.54
N GLY A 310 5.43 -16.34 14.31
CA GLY A 310 5.49 -16.74 15.72
C GLY A 310 5.95 -15.65 16.69
N VAL A 311 6.35 -14.46 16.21
CA VAL A 311 6.83 -13.35 17.04
C VAL A 311 5.77 -12.27 17.21
N ASN A 312 5.36 -11.62 16.11
CA ASN A 312 4.34 -10.57 16.13
C ASN A 312 3.08 -10.91 15.32
N GLY A 313 3.01 -12.13 14.79
CA GLY A 313 1.91 -12.67 14.01
C GLY A 313 2.20 -14.09 13.57
N LEU A 314 1.35 -14.63 12.71
CA LEU A 314 1.52 -15.94 12.11
C LEU A 314 1.47 -15.83 10.58
N LEU A 315 2.33 -16.58 9.90
CA LEU A 315 2.37 -16.67 8.46
C LEU A 315 1.78 -18.00 7.97
N CYS A 316 1.02 -17.94 6.88
CA CYS A 316 0.46 -19.12 6.22
C CYS A 316 0.84 -19.17 4.74
N LYS A 317 0.67 -20.34 4.12
CA LYS A 317 0.95 -20.53 2.70
C LYS A 317 -0.07 -19.79 1.83
N VAL A 318 0.42 -19.15 0.77
CA VAL A 318 -0.43 -18.44 -0.21
C VAL A 318 -1.34 -19.42 -0.96
N LYS A 319 -2.58 -19.01 -1.23
CA LYS A 319 -3.62 -19.82 -1.93
C LYS A 319 -3.87 -21.18 -1.26
N ASN A 320 -3.84 -21.23 0.06
CA ASN A 320 -4.00 -22.45 0.82
C ASN A 320 -4.90 -22.22 2.04
N ALA A 321 -6.18 -22.56 1.89
CA ALA A 321 -7.18 -22.40 2.95
C ALA A 321 -6.91 -23.29 4.17
N ASP A 322 -6.27 -24.48 3.98
CA ASP A 322 -5.90 -25.36 5.09
C ASP A 322 -4.84 -24.71 5.96
N SER A 323 -3.77 -24.21 5.33
CA SER A 323 -2.69 -23.52 6.05
C SER A 323 -3.17 -22.24 6.74
N LEU A 324 -4.13 -21.52 6.12
CA LEU A 324 -4.77 -20.37 6.75
C LEU A 324 -5.61 -20.81 7.97
N ALA A 325 -6.42 -21.87 7.84
CA ALA A 325 -7.21 -22.39 8.94
C ALA A 325 -6.35 -22.84 10.12
N GLU A 326 -5.22 -23.52 9.86
CA GLU A 326 -4.25 -23.91 10.90
C GLU A 326 -3.69 -22.68 11.62
N ALA A 327 -3.31 -21.61 10.90
CA ALA A 327 -2.80 -20.38 11.49
C ALA A 327 -3.88 -19.65 12.32
N LEU A 328 -5.13 -19.61 11.83
CA LEU A 328 -6.26 -19.03 12.57
C LEU A 328 -6.60 -19.83 13.82
N GLU A 329 -6.59 -21.17 13.76
CA GLU A 329 -6.82 -22.02 14.91
C GLU A 329 -5.71 -21.83 15.96
N ARG A 330 -4.45 -21.81 15.53
CA ARG A 330 -3.32 -21.52 16.40
C ARG A 330 -3.47 -20.16 17.09
N MET A 331 -3.85 -19.11 16.36
CA MET A 331 -4.07 -17.76 16.93
C MET A 331 -5.20 -17.76 17.97
N LEU A 332 -6.30 -18.44 17.68
CA LEU A 332 -7.47 -18.53 18.55
C LEU A 332 -7.13 -19.29 19.86
N THR A 333 -6.31 -20.33 19.80
CA THR A 333 -5.94 -21.17 20.94
C THR A 333 -4.79 -20.64 21.78
N LEU A 334 -4.09 -19.57 21.35
CA LEU A 334 -3.11 -18.88 22.21
C LEU A 334 -3.80 -18.32 23.47
N SER A 335 -3.09 -18.34 24.59
CA SER A 335 -3.54 -17.65 25.81
C SER A 335 -3.59 -16.12 25.60
N SER A 336 -4.38 -15.42 26.41
CA SER A 336 -4.43 -13.95 26.38
C SER A 336 -3.04 -13.33 26.48
N GLY A 337 -2.22 -13.76 27.45
CA GLY A 337 -0.87 -13.24 27.60
C GLY A 337 0.06 -13.48 26.41
N GLN A 338 -0.12 -14.60 25.68
CA GLN A 338 0.65 -14.85 24.46
C GLN A 338 0.22 -13.91 23.33
N ARG A 339 -1.08 -13.67 23.17
CA ARG A 339 -1.60 -12.71 22.18
C ARG A 339 -1.18 -11.28 22.53
N GLU A 340 -1.21 -10.89 23.79
CA GLU A 340 -0.76 -9.59 24.26
C GLU A 340 0.75 -9.38 24.00
N ALA A 341 1.57 -10.38 24.29
CA ALA A 341 3.00 -10.33 23.98
C ALA A 341 3.25 -10.19 22.47
N MET A 342 2.50 -10.91 21.64
CA MET A 342 2.57 -10.83 20.17
C MET A 342 2.15 -9.43 19.68
N ALA A 343 1.09 -8.86 20.26
CA ALA A 343 0.59 -7.52 19.97
C ALA A 343 1.63 -6.43 20.29
N LEU A 344 2.27 -6.52 21.46
CA LEU A 344 3.32 -5.59 21.88
C LEU A 344 4.54 -5.65 20.96
N ARG A 345 4.99 -6.85 20.58
CA ARG A 345 6.08 -7.00 19.61
C ARG A 345 5.74 -6.44 18.23
N GLY A 346 4.47 -6.57 17.79
CA GLY A 346 3.98 -5.92 16.58
C GLY A 346 4.09 -4.40 16.67
N ARG A 347 3.66 -3.81 17.80
CA ARG A 347 3.78 -2.37 18.06
C ARG A 347 5.23 -1.90 18.08
N GLU A 348 6.12 -2.64 18.76
CA GLU A 348 7.55 -2.33 18.83
C GLU A 348 8.18 -2.30 17.43
N LYS A 349 7.92 -3.33 16.61
CA LYS A 349 8.41 -3.41 15.23
C LYS A 349 7.93 -2.24 14.38
N VAL A 350 6.64 -1.94 14.42
CA VAL A 350 6.08 -0.84 13.63
C VAL A 350 6.62 0.51 14.09
N THR A 351 6.80 0.71 15.40
CA THR A 351 7.39 1.93 15.95
C THR A 351 8.83 2.14 15.48
N SER A 352 9.64 1.08 15.43
CA SER A 352 11.03 1.18 15.02
C SER A 352 11.23 1.30 13.51
N GLU A 353 10.43 0.57 12.71
CA GLU A 353 10.69 0.41 11.28
C GLU A 353 9.72 1.18 10.38
N PHE A 354 8.46 1.35 10.80
CA PHE A 354 7.36 1.82 9.96
C PHE A 354 6.68 3.11 10.44
N ASP A 355 7.27 3.85 11.41
CA ASP A 355 6.74 5.16 11.78
C ASP A 355 6.76 6.10 10.57
N GLU A 356 5.62 6.76 10.28
CA GLU A 356 5.50 7.75 9.20
C GLU A 356 6.57 8.86 9.32
N LYS A 357 7.01 9.19 10.53
CA LYS A 357 8.07 10.16 10.78
C LYS A 357 9.37 9.80 10.06
N ASN A 358 9.73 8.51 10.01
CA ASN A 358 10.91 8.04 9.27
C ASN A 358 10.78 8.27 7.75
N VAL A 359 9.57 8.05 7.22
CA VAL A 359 9.27 8.32 5.81
C VAL A 359 9.37 9.81 5.52
N VAL A 360 8.78 10.65 6.36
CA VAL A 360 8.84 12.13 6.24
C VAL A 360 10.28 12.63 6.25
N GLU A 361 11.11 12.16 7.18
CA GLU A 361 12.53 12.54 7.24
C GLU A 361 13.30 12.08 5.99
N ARG A 362 12.96 10.92 5.42
CA ARG A 362 13.54 10.48 4.14
C ARG A 362 13.20 11.44 3.01
N TYR A 363 11.95 11.90 2.91
CA TYR A 363 11.56 12.91 1.91
C TYR A 363 12.31 14.21 2.11
N LYS A 364 12.40 14.75 3.35
CA LYS A 364 13.16 15.96 3.67
C LYS A 364 14.62 15.85 3.24
N GLY A 365 15.29 14.77 3.66
CA GLY A 365 16.70 14.54 3.33
C GLY A 365 16.95 14.46 1.82
N THR A 366 16.08 13.78 1.09
CA THR A 366 16.20 13.65 -0.37
C THR A 366 15.90 14.96 -1.09
N ILE A 367 14.89 15.71 -0.66
CA ILE A 367 14.57 17.03 -1.21
C ILE A 367 15.74 17.97 -0.99
N HIS A 368 16.28 18.03 0.24
CA HIS A 368 17.46 18.86 0.55
C HIS A 368 18.68 18.47 -0.30
N ALA A 369 18.99 17.19 -0.40
CA ALA A 369 20.15 16.71 -1.17
C ALA A 369 20.06 17.04 -2.67
N ILE A 370 18.85 17.10 -3.24
CA ILE A 370 18.67 17.35 -4.67
C ILE A 370 18.46 18.83 -4.98
N THR A 371 17.79 19.57 -4.11
CA THR A 371 17.39 20.97 -4.37
C THR A 371 18.25 22.00 -3.62
N GLY A 372 18.98 21.60 -2.59
CA GLY A 372 19.68 22.50 -1.66
C GLY A 372 18.75 23.25 -0.70
N ILE A 373 17.43 22.98 -0.74
CA ILE A 373 16.43 23.67 0.09
C ILE A 373 16.12 22.81 1.31
N SER A 374 16.24 23.39 2.51
CA SER A 374 15.84 22.74 3.78
C SER A 374 14.36 22.99 4.07
N LEU A 375 13.70 21.97 4.65
CA LEU A 375 12.30 21.96 5.04
C LEU A 375 12.16 21.88 6.57
#